data_b019007e3015532c848c6274c38ca198
#
_entry.id   b019007e3015532c848c6274c38ca198
#
_cell.length_a   1.000
_cell.length_b   1.000
_cell.length_c   1.000
_cell.angle_alpha   90.00
_cell.angle_beta   90.00
_cell.angle_gamma   90.00
#
_symmetry.space_group_name_H-M   'P 1'
#
loop_
_entity.id
_entity.type
_entity.pdbx_description
1 polymer ?
#
loop_
_entity_poly.entity_id
_entity_poly.type
_entity_poly.pdbx_seq_one_letter_code
_entity_poly.pdbx_strand_id
1 'polypeptide(L)'
;AFWGVAVALFASNDSFGRIIVGISQNLVAREAHPMAAEKSSSRSWMSDAAIYQIYPRSFKDSTGSGLGDIAGITQQMDYLEQLGIEAIWLSPFYPSPLVDGGYDVADYCDVDPRLGSLDDFDDMIAAAHVRGIKVIVDIVPNHSSNQHPWFKAALAAGPGSPERARYIFRDGRGEHGELPPTNWNANFGGPAWTRVADGQWYLHMFTPEQPDFDWSCPEVHAFFCDVLAFWSDRGVDGFRIDVAHGLAKDLDRDDLDRWHLAEGDDMVDDGTHPLWDRNEVHEIYREWRRVFDRYDPPRSAVAEAWVLPERQYLYARPNELGQTFNFE
;
A
#
# COMPACT_ATOMS: atom_id res chain seq x y z
N ALA A 1 1.93 -26.22 9.34
CA ALA A 1 2.06 -24.91 8.71
C ALA A 1 2.37 -23.90 9.82
N PHE A 2 3.58 -23.43 9.89
CA PHE A 2 4.01 -22.38 10.82
C PHE A 2 3.88 -21.06 10.08
N TRP A 3 2.94 -20.22 10.45
CA TRP A 3 2.90 -18.81 10.05
C TRP A 3 3.62 -18.00 11.10
N GLY A 4 4.71 -17.39 10.69
CA GLY A 4 5.51 -16.53 11.56
C GLY A 4 4.77 -15.23 11.87
N VAL A 5 4.85 -14.81 13.11
CA VAL A 5 4.46 -13.46 13.55
C VAL A 5 5.49 -12.51 12.92
N ALA A 6 5.06 -11.72 11.95
CA ALA A 6 5.89 -10.64 11.44
C ALA A 6 5.69 -9.42 12.35
N VAL A 7 6.71 -9.07 13.12
CA VAL A 7 6.77 -7.79 13.82
C VAL A 7 7.44 -6.81 12.86
N ALA A 8 6.68 -5.89 12.28
CA ALA A 8 7.25 -4.83 11.46
C ALA A 8 7.85 -3.74 12.35
N LEU A 9 9.14 -3.49 12.23
CA LEU A 9 9.83 -2.40 12.91
C LEU A 9 9.95 -1.21 11.95
N PHE A 10 9.52 -0.04 12.39
CA PHE A 10 9.58 1.18 11.60
C PHE A 10 10.77 2.04 11.99
N ALA A 11 11.44 2.64 11.01
CA ALA A 11 12.48 3.63 11.24
C ALA A 11 11.88 5.04 11.21
N SER A 12 12.05 5.82 12.28
CA SER A 12 11.77 7.25 12.30
C SER A 12 13.05 8.04 12.02
N ASN A 13 12.93 9.11 11.25
CA ASN A 13 14.06 9.93 10.81
C ASN A 13 14.50 10.91 11.92
N ASP A 14 15.08 10.38 13.01
CA ASP A 14 15.86 11.19 13.96
C ASP A 14 17.26 10.58 14.06
N SER A 15 18.26 11.39 13.75
CA SER A 15 19.68 11.06 13.73
C SER A 15 20.13 10.35 15.02
N PHE A 16 20.65 9.17 14.85
CA PHE A 16 21.31 8.23 15.75
C PHE A 16 20.52 6.98 16.12
N GLY A 17 20.97 5.90 15.50
CA GLY A 17 20.44 4.57 15.67
C GLY A 17 20.51 4.05 17.12
N ARG A 18 19.43 3.39 17.50
CA ARG A 18 19.47 2.30 18.47
C ARG A 18 18.49 1.23 18.04
N ILE A 19 19.02 0.11 17.62
CA ILE A 19 18.30 -1.16 17.55
C ILE A 19 17.94 -1.53 19.00
N ILE A 20 16.64 -1.64 19.29
CA ILE A 20 16.21 -2.20 20.57
C ILE A 20 15.58 -3.57 20.28
N VAL A 21 16.40 -4.61 20.48
CA VAL A 21 15.89 -5.95 20.80
C VAL A 21 15.76 -5.95 22.32
N GLY A 22 14.56 -5.83 22.85
CA GLY A 22 14.32 -5.75 24.28
C GLY A 22 13.37 -6.83 24.78
N ILE A 23 13.90 -8.01 25.08
CA ILE A 23 13.33 -8.83 26.14
C ILE A 23 14.19 -8.54 27.39
N SER A 24 13.65 -7.86 28.40
CA SER A 24 14.01 -8.10 29.80
C SER A 24 13.24 -7.23 30.76
N GLN A 25 12.65 -7.88 31.72
CA GLN A 25 12.16 -7.31 32.96
C GLN A 25 13.30 -6.63 33.70
N ASN A 26 13.09 -5.37 34.13
CA ASN A 26 13.54 -4.88 35.43
C ASN A 26 12.97 -3.49 35.74
N LEU A 27 12.05 -3.44 36.68
CA LEU A 27 11.63 -2.21 37.36
C LEU A 27 12.79 -1.67 38.17
N VAL A 28 13.23 -0.45 37.86
CA VAL A 28 13.90 0.42 38.83
C VAL A 28 13.32 1.82 38.69
N ALA A 29 12.65 2.28 39.75
CA ALA A 29 12.14 3.63 39.88
C ALA A 29 13.29 4.65 39.77
N ARG A 30 13.14 5.64 38.86
CA ARG A 30 13.94 6.85 38.82
C ARG A 30 13.06 8.07 39.03
N GLU A 31 13.45 8.87 39.98
CA GLU A 31 12.81 10.12 40.39
C GLU A 31 12.71 11.11 39.24
N ALA A 32 11.53 11.72 39.10
CA ALA A 32 11.22 12.72 38.10
C ALA A 32 11.86 14.06 38.44
N HIS A 33 12.68 14.58 37.56
CA HIS A 33 12.99 16.01 37.49
C HIS A 33 12.08 16.69 36.47
N PRO A 34 11.44 17.82 36.77
CA PRO A 34 10.59 18.51 35.83
C PRO A 34 11.48 19.30 34.84
N MET A 35 11.60 18.78 33.64
CA MET A 35 12.06 19.57 32.50
C MET A 35 10.87 20.28 31.84
N ALA A 36 11.05 21.57 31.59
CA ALA A 36 10.07 22.44 30.92
C ALA A 36 9.62 21.82 29.58
N ALA A 37 8.30 21.79 29.37
CA ALA A 37 7.69 21.31 28.16
C ALA A 37 8.01 22.28 27.00
N GLU A 38 9.03 21.98 26.22
CA GLU A 38 9.10 22.47 24.83
C GLU A 38 7.93 21.83 24.07
N LYS A 39 7.19 22.63 23.30
CA LYS A 39 6.14 22.13 22.41
C LYS A 39 6.76 21.10 21.47
N SER A 40 6.63 19.83 21.80
CA SER A 40 6.97 18.71 20.95
C SER A 40 6.22 18.88 19.63
N SER A 41 6.96 18.96 18.51
CA SER A 41 6.41 18.58 17.21
C SER A 41 5.80 17.20 17.42
N SER A 42 4.48 17.08 17.28
CA SER A 42 3.77 15.85 17.62
C SER A 42 4.31 14.73 16.74
N ARG A 43 5.13 13.83 17.30
CA ARG A 43 5.49 12.58 16.64
C ARG A 43 4.20 11.86 16.28
N SER A 44 4.16 11.30 15.06
CA SER A 44 3.06 10.41 14.67
C SER A 44 2.97 9.28 15.69
N TRP A 45 1.75 8.91 16.10
CA TRP A 45 1.51 7.77 16.99
C TRP A 45 2.16 6.49 16.47
N MET A 46 2.29 6.35 15.15
CA MET A 46 2.86 5.19 14.47
C MET A 46 4.37 5.04 14.73
N SER A 47 5.08 6.12 15.14
CA SER A 47 6.54 6.09 15.30
C SER A 47 7.04 5.15 16.39
N ASP A 48 6.24 4.92 17.42
CA ASP A 48 6.60 4.11 18.59
C ASP A 48 5.66 2.90 18.76
N ALA A 49 4.71 2.68 17.83
CA ALA A 49 3.68 1.66 17.94
C ALA A 49 4.21 0.27 17.56
N ALA A 50 3.87 -0.74 18.37
CA ALA A 50 3.93 -2.13 17.96
C ALA A 50 2.70 -2.45 17.11
N ILE A 51 2.92 -2.83 15.86
CA ILE A 51 1.86 -3.08 14.89
C ILE A 51 1.77 -4.58 14.60
N TYR A 52 0.57 -5.14 14.75
CA TYR A 52 0.29 -6.54 14.46
C TYR A 52 -0.40 -6.66 13.10
N GLN A 53 0.26 -7.35 12.15
CA GLN A 53 -0.35 -7.61 10.85
C GLN A 53 -1.39 -8.74 10.97
N ILE A 54 -2.58 -8.49 10.44
CA ILE A 54 -3.66 -9.45 10.32
C ILE A 54 -3.92 -9.74 8.84
N TYR A 55 -3.81 -11.02 8.48
CA TYR A 55 -4.33 -11.52 7.21
C TYR A 55 -5.77 -12.00 7.44
N PRO A 56 -6.81 -11.23 7.07
CA PRO A 56 -8.19 -11.49 7.51
C PRO A 56 -8.66 -12.90 7.21
N ARG A 57 -8.33 -13.42 6.04
CA ARG A 57 -8.77 -14.74 5.55
C ARG A 57 -8.27 -15.93 6.36
N SER A 58 -7.23 -15.77 7.18
CA SER A 58 -6.63 -16.86 7.95
C SER A 58 -6.55 -16.60 9.45
N PHE A 59 -6.96 -15.41 9.91
CA PHE A 59 -6.79 -15.03 11.32
C PHE A 59 -7.81 -15.72 12.23
N LYS A 60 -9.10 -15.53 11.96
CA LYS A 60 -10.19 -16.13 12.77
C LYS A 60 -11.44 -16.26 11.93
N ASP A 61 -11.94 -17.48 11.85
CA ASP A 61 -13.25 -17.82 11.28
C ASP A 61 -14.32 -17.70 12.37
N SER A 62 -15.29 -16.80 12.18
CA SER A 62 -16.41 -16.59 13.11
C SER A 62 -17.61 -17.47 12.79
N THR A 63 -17.68 -18.00 11.57
CA THR A 63 -18.87 -18.69 11.01
C THR A 63 -18.70 -20.20 10.89
N GLY A 64 -17.47 -20.71 10.96
CA GLY A 64 -17.14 -22.11 10.71
C GLY A 64 -17.04 -22.47 9.23
N SER A 65 -16.88 -21.47 8.35
CA SER A 65 -16.77 -21.64 6.89
C SER A 65 -15.42 -22.21 6.44
N GLY A 66 -14.41 -22.17 7.30
CA GLY A 66 -13.02 -22.48 6.98
C GLY A 66 -12.23 -21.26 6.47
N LEU A 67 -12.85 -20.08 6.37
CA LEU A 67 -12.25 -18.82 5.99
C LEU A 67 -12.38 -17.83 7.15
N GLY A 68 -11.29 -17.14 7.50
CA GLY A 68 -11.33 -16.04 8.46
C GLY A 68 -12.12 -14.85 7.91
N ASP A 69 -12.64 -14.03 8.81
CA ASP A 69 -13.52 -12.91 8.47
C ASP A 69 -13.34 -11.69 9.41
N ILE A 70 -13.95 -10.56 9.06
CA ILE A 70 -13.86 -9.31 9.84
C ILE A 70 -14.50 -9.48 11.22
N ALA A 71 -15.64 -10.16 11.31
CA ALA A 71 -16.28 -10.44 12.58
C ALA A 71 -15.39 -11.32 13.50
N GLY A 72 -14.62 -12.24 12.91
CA GLY A 72 -13.61 -13.02 13.64
C GLY A 72 -12.50 -12.15 14.22
N ILE A 73 -12.06 -11.11 13.50
CA ILE A 73 -11.10 -10.14 14.04
C ILE A 73 -11.71 -9.43 15.24
N THR A 74 -12.95 -8.98 15.13
CA THR A 74 -13.69 -8.32 16.22
C THR A 74 -13.76 -9.21 17.47
N GLN A 75 -14.01 -10.52 17.30
CA GLN A 75 -14.03 -11.49 18.39
C GLN A 75 -12.67 -11.67 19.10
N GLN A 76 -11.57 -11.32 18.45
CA GLN A 76 -10.21 -11.47 18.99
C GLN A 76 -9.64 -10.16 19.55
N MET A 77 -10.41 -9.08 19.68
CA MET A 77 -9.92 -7.80 20.17
C MET A 77 -9.37 -7.88 21.60
N ASP A 78 -9.94 -8.70 22.47
CA ASP A 78 -9.41 -8.91 23.84
C ASP A 78 -8.03 -9.59 23.83
N TYR A 79 -7.83 -10.53 22.90
CA TYR A 79 -6.51 -11.15 22.70
C TYR A 79 -5.48 -10.13 22.21
N LEU A 80 -5.85 -9.28 21.23
CA LEU A 80 -4.96 -8.24 20.69
C LEU A 80 -4.62 -7.19 21.75
N GLU A 81 -5.59 -6.80 22.58
CA GLU A 81 -5.35 -5.91 23.73
C GLU A 81 -4.38 -6.53 24.74
N GLN A 82 -4.60 -7.81 25.12
CA GLN A 82 -3.72 -8.55 26.03
C GLN A 82 -2.30 -8.72 25.49
N LEU A 83 -2.14 -8.77 24.16
CA LEU A 83 -0.83 -8.83 23.51
C LEU A 83 -0.03 -7.52 23.66
N GLY A 84 -0.72 -6.42 23.99
CA GLY A 84 -0.10 -5.11 24.26
C GLY A 84 0.37 -4.38 23.03
N ILE A 85 -0.30 -4.61 21.88
CA ILE A 85 -0.04 -3.89 20.63
C ILE A 85 -0.82 -2.57 20.59
N GLU A 86 -0.28 -1.58 19.91
CA GLU A 86 -0.93 -0.27 19.73
C GLU A 86 -1.73 -0.18 18.45
N ALA A 87 -1.45 -1.04 17.46
CA ALA A 87 -2.17 -1.03 16.18
C ALA A 87 -2.28 -2.41 15.55
N ILE A 88 -3.33 -2.59 14.75
CA ILE A 88 -3.44 -3.68 13.79
C ILE A 88 -3.28 -3.15 12.37
N TRP A 89 -2.66 -3.93 11.49
CA TRP A 89 -2.61 -3.69 10.05
C TRP A 89 -3.31 -4.83 9.34
N LEU A 90 -4.38 -4.51 8.61
CA LEU A 90 -5.13 -5.46 7.81
C LEU A 90 -4.51 -5.56 6.41
N SER A 91 -4.05 -6.76 6.01
CA SER A 91 -3.80 -7.07 4.60
C SER A 91 -5.09 -6.93 3.79
N PRO A 92 -5.03 -6.77 2.44
CA PRO A 92 -6.20 -6.44 1.64
C PRO A 92 -7.41 -7.34 1.91
N PHE A 93 -8.53 -6.70 2.18
CA PHE A 93 -9.83 -7.31 2.48
C PHE A 93 -10.92 -6.90 1.50
N TYR A 94 -10.54 -6.18 0.47
CA TYR A 94 -11.38 -5.66 -0.60
C TYR A 94 -11.94 -6.77 -1.48
N PRO A 95 -13.06 -6.54 -2.22
CA PRO A 95 -13.50 -7.42 -3.28
C PRO A 95 -12.36 -7.70 -4.27
N SER A 96 -12.05 -8.99 -4.46
CA SER A 96 -10.92 -9.44 -5.27
C SER A 96 -11.17 -10.82 -5.85
N PRO A 97 -10.77 -11.12 -7.09
CA PRO A 97 -10.70 -12.48 -7.61
C PRO A 97 -9.69 -13.39 -6.87
N LEU A 98 -8.79 -12.81 -6.08
CA LEU A 98 -7.76 -13.50 -5.28
C LEU A 98 -6.67 -14.19 -6.13
N VAL A 99 -6.34 -13.62 -7.26
CA VAL A 99 -5.21 -14.07 -8.08
C VAL A 99 -3.90 -13.86 -7.34
N ASP A 100 -3.83 -12.74 -6.61
CA ASP A 100 -2.69 -12.37 -5.78
C ASP A 100 -3.12 -12.11 -4.31
N GLY A 101 -3.80 -13.08 -3.71
CA GLY A 101 -4.10 -13.07 -2.28
C GLY A 101 -4.96 -11.90 -1.78
N GLY A 102 -5.52 -11.07 -2.67
CA GLY A 102 -6.30 -9.88 -2.36
C GLY A 102 -5.67 -8.57 -2.87
N TYR A 103 -4.40 -8.60 -3.32
CA TYR A 103 -3.74 -7.43 -3.90
C TYR A 103 -4.25 -7.10 -5.32
N ASP A 104 -4.99 -8.00 -5.98
CA ASP A 104 -5.75 -7.75 -7.20
C ASP A 104 -7.14 -7.16 -6.85
N VAL A 105 -7.17 -5.87 -6.50
CA VAL A 105 -8.35 -5.18 -5.96
C VAL A 105 -9.36 -4.85 -7.05
N ALA A 106 -10.60 -5.33 -6.91
CA ALA A 106 -11.70 -5.06 -7.85
C ALA A 106 -12.62 -3.90 -7.41
N ASP A 107 -12.66 -3.58 -6.10
CA ASP A 107 -13.36 -2.42 -5.54
C ASP A 107 -12.59 -1.94 -4.30
N TYR A 108 -12.16 -0.68 -4.29
CA TYR A 108 -11.36 -0.11 -3.21
C TYR A 108 -12.18 0.44 -2.04
N CYS A 109 -13.50 0.50 -2.17
CA CYS A 109 -14.40 1.13 -1.20
C CYS A 109 -15.41 0.14 -0.62
N ASP A 110 -15.16 -1.15 -0.67
CA ASP A 110 -16.03 -2.18 -0.10
C ASP A 110 -15.22 -3.28 0.60
N VAL A 111 -15.90 -4.10 1.38
CA VAL A 111 -15.37 -5.33 1.99
C VAL A 111 -15.75 -6.52 1.11
N ASP A 112 -14.82 -7.42 0.86
CA ASP A 112 -15.14 -8.67 0.16
C ASP A 112 -16.27 -9.41 0.87
N PRO A 113 -17.38 -9.74 0.20
CA PRO A 113 -18.55 -10.35 0.84
C PRO A 113 -18.24 -11.72 1.44
N ARG A 114 -17.11 -12.34 1.10
CA ARG A 114 -16.63 -13.57 1.75
C ARG A 114 -16.02 -13.30 3.12
N LEU A 115 -15.60 -12.06 3.40
CA LEU A 115 -14.94 -11.65 4.64
C LEU A 115 -15.87 -10.86 5.56
N GLY A 116 -16.98 -10.33 5.05
CA GLY A 116 -17.94 -9.53 5.81
C GLY A 116 -18.55 -8.41 5.00
N SER A 117 -18.95 -7.37 5.69
CA SER A 117 -19.58 -6.16 5.15
C SER A 117 -18.89 -4.90 5.68
N LEU A 118 -19.27 -3.73 5.15
CA LEU A 118 -18.85 -2.44 5.69
C LEU A 118 -19.34 -2.24 7.14
N ASP A 119 -20.51 -2.76 7.49
CA ASP A 119 -21.03 -2.70 8.87
C ASP A 119 -20.14 -3.54 9.82
N ASP A 120 -19.73 -4.75 9.41
CA ASP A 120 -18.78 -5.56 10.18
C ASP A 120 -17.44 -4.85 10.36
N PHE A 121 -16.99 -4.12 9.34
CA PHE A 121 -15.77 -3.33 9.41
C PHE A 121 -15.91 -2.15 10.39
N ASP A 122 -17.02 -1.43 10.36
CA ASP A 122 -17.31 -0.32 11.28
C ASP A 122 -17.37 -0.83 12.74
N ASP A 123 -17.99 -1.99 12.98
CA ASP A 123 -18.02 -2.65 14.29
C ASP A 123 -16.60 -3.05 14.75
N MET A 124 -15.76 -3.56 13.86
CA MET A 124 -14.37 -3.89 14.14
C MET A 124 -13.55 -2.66 14.52
N ILE A 125 -13.68 -1.54 13.77
CA ILE A 125 -13.04 -0.25 14.08
C ILE A 125 -13.46 0.23 15.48
N ALA A 126 -14.77 0.22 15.76
CA ALA A 126 -15.29 0.65 17.06
C ALA A 126 -14.73 -0.21 18.20
N ALA A 127 -14.67 -1.53 18.03
CA ALA A 127 -14.12 -2.45 19.02
C ALA A 127 -12.62 -2.25 19.27
N ALA A 128 -11.84 -1.94 18.22
CA ALA A 128 -10.43 -1.60 18.32
C ALA A 128 -10.23 -0.28 19.09
N HIS A 129 -10.95 0.76 18.71
CA HIS A 129 -10.81 2.10 19.29
C HIS A 129 -11.18 2.15 20.79
N VAL A 130 -12.21 1.41 21.22
CA VAL A 130 -12.57 1.29 22.64
C VAL A 130 -11.40 0.77 23.50
N ARG A 131 -10.51 -0.04 22.88
CA ARG A 131 -9.30 -0.61 23.52
C ARG A 131 -8.05 0.22 23.26
N GLY A 132 -8.16 1.37 22.60
CA GLY A 132 -7.03 2.22 22.23
C GLY A 132 -6.16 1.64 21.08
N ILE A 133 -6.62 0.58 20.43
CA ILE A 133 -5.92 -0.03 19.29
C ILE A 133 -6.25 0.75 18.01
N LYS A 134 -5.21 1.19 17.29
CA LYS A 134 -5.32 1.86 16.01
C LYS A 134 -5.49 0.85 14.87
N VAL A 135 -6.11 1.30 13.77
CA VAL A 135 -6.35 0.44 12.61
C VAL A 135 -5.69 1.03 11.37
N ILE A 136 -4.84 0.21 10.74
CA ILE A 136 -4.17 0.49 9.48
C ILE A 136 -4.76 -0.43 8.42
N VAL A 137 -5.08 0.12 7.25
CA VAL A 137 -5.48 -0.67 6.09
C VAL A 137 -4.46 -0.58 4.96
N ASP A 138 -4.38 -1.65 4.18
CA ASP A 138 -3.50 -1.73 3.01
C ASP A 138 -4.14 -0.97 1.83
N ILE A 139 -3.38 -0.15 1.13
CA ILE A 139 -3.80 0.48 -0.13
C ILE A 139 -2.88 0.00 -1.23
N VAL A 140 -3.46 -0.47 -2.32
CA VAL A 140 -2.75 -1.05 -3.48
C VAL A 140 -2.87 -0.09 -4.67
N PRO A 141 -2.03 0.96 -4.75
CA PRO A 141 -2.25 2.03 -5.71
C PRO A 141 -1.52 1.84 -7.06
N ASN A 142 -0.60 0.88 -7.16
CA ASN A 142 0.14 0.66 -8.40
C ASN A 142 -0.75 0.07 -9.51
N HIS A 143 -1.66 -0.82 -9.17
CA HIS A 143 -2.49 -1.58 -10.10
C HIS A 143 -3.87 -1.86 -9.53
N SER A 144 -4.82 -2.27 -10.36
CA SER A 144 -6.09 -2.85 -9.92
C SER A 144 -6.23 -4.28 -10.39
N SER A 145 -7.30 -4.97 -9.98
CA SER A 145 -7.74 -6.19 -10.67
C SER A 145 -8.20 -5.87 -12.10
N ASN A 146 -8.01 -6.81 -13.02
CA ASN A 146 -8.65 -6.74 -14.34
C ASN A 146 -10.20 -6.84 -14.26
N GLN A 147 -10.74 -7.16 -13.07
CA GLN A 147 -12.17 -7.15 -12.78
C GLN A 147 -12.67 -5.77 -12.30
N HIS A 148 -11.77 -4.82 -12.01
CA HIS A 148 -12.15 -3.46 -11.64
C HIS A 148 -12.99 -2.80 -12.73
N PRO A 149 -14.09 -2.06 -12.39
CA PRO A 149 -14.96 -1.43 -13.39
C PRO A 149 -14.21 -0.50 -14.35
N TRP A 150 -13.19 0.20 -13.89
CA TRP A 150 -12.38 1.08 -14.72
C TRP A 150 -11.59 0.33 -15.80
N PHE A 151 -11.00 -0.83 -15.48
CA PHE A 151 -10.27 -1.60 -16.49
C PHE A 151 -11.21 -2.18 -17.55
N LYS A 152 -12.38 -2.68 -17.12
CA LYS A 152 -13.43 -3.13 -18.07
C LYS A 152 -13.89 -2.00 -18.98
N ALA A 153 -14.08 -0.79 -18.42
CA ALA A 153 -14.43 0.40 -19.22
C ALA A 153 -13.29 0.78 -20.18
N ALA A 154 -12.03 0.73 -19.73
CA ALA A 154 -10.86 0.98 -20.56
C ALA A 154 -10.78 0.03 -21.75
N LEU A 155 -11.06 -1.27 -21.56
CA LEU A 155 -11.11 -2.24 -22.63
C LEU A 155 -12.27 -1.98 -23.63
N ALA A 156 -13.44 -1.62 -23.10
CA ALA A 156 -14.63 -1.37 -23.92
C ALA A 156 -14.55 -0.07 -24.75
N ALA A 157 -13.96 0.98 -24.18
CA ALA A 157 -13.86 2.29 -24.82
C ALA A 157 -12.76 2.36 -25.91
N GLY A 158 -11.69 1.58 -25.75
CA GLY A 158 -10.61 1.46 -26.74
C GLY A 158 -9.60 2.61 -26.76
N PRO A 159 -8.65 2.58 -27.69
CA PRO A 159 -7.53 3.52 -27.77
C PRO A 159 -7.95 4.99 -27.83
N GLY A 160 -7.23 5.84 -27.10
CA GLY A 160 -7.43 7.30 -27.10
C GLY A 160 -8.63 7.78 -26.28
N SER A 161 -9.37 6.88 -25.62
CA SER A 161 -10.47 7.26 -24.73
C SER A 161 -9.96 7.71 -23.35
N PRO A 162 -10.71 8.56 -22.62
CA PRO A 162 -10.39 8.92 -21.23
C PRO A 162 -10.32 7.69 -20.30
N GLU A 163 -11.20 6.72 -20.50
CA GLU A 163 -11.21 5.48 -19.72
C GLU A 163 -9.92 4.68 -19.89
N ARG A 164 -9.38 4.63 -21.15
CA ARG A 164 -8.12 3.97 -21.47
C ARG A 164 -6.92 4.68 -20.83
N ALA A 165 -6.97 6.00 -20.72
CA ALA A 165 -5.90 6.81 -20.15
C ALA A 165 -5.66 6.57 -18.65
N ARG A 166 -6.57 5.89 -17.94
CA ARG A 166 -6.41 5.53 -16.51
C ARG A 166 -5.40 4.41 -16.30
N TYR A 167 -5.06 3.66 -17.33
CA TYR A 167 -4.12 2.54 -17.30
C TYR A 167 -3.03 2.70 -18.33
N ILE A 168 -1.91 2.02 -18.12
CA ILE A 168 -0.78 2.08 -19.03
C ILE A 168 -1.03 1.16 -20.23
N PHE A 169 -1.38 1.78 -21.34
CA PHE A 169 -1.51 1.12 -22.64
C PHE A 169 -0.52 1.70 -23.64
N ARG A 170 0.05 0.85 -24.49
CA ARG A 170 0.98 1.25 -25.57
C ARG A 170 0.71 0.42 -26.80
N ASP A 171 1.06 1.01 -27.96
CA ASP A 171 1.09 0.26 -29.21
C ASP A 171 2.25 -0.73 -29.20
N GLY A 172 2.05 -1.90 -29.80
CA GLY A 172 3.10 -2.89 -29.93
C GLY A 172 4.15 -2.50 -30.98
N ARG A 173 5.29 -3.15 -30.91
CA ARG A 173 6.35 -3.06 -31.92
C ARG A 173 6.11 -4.07 -33.05
N GLY A 174 6.90 -3.96 -34.09
CA GLY A 174 6.73 -4.77 -35.33
C GLY A 174 5.84 -4.09 -36.34
N GLU A 175 5.71 -4.68 -37.54
CA GLU A 175 4.96 -4.08 -38.66
C GLU A 175 3.44 -4.01 -38.38
N HIS A 176 2.95 -4.94 -37.55
CA HIS A 176 1.52 -5.05 -37.18
C HIS A 176 1.26 -4.95 -35.67
N GLY A 177 2.19 -4.41 -34.92
CA GLY A 177 2.07 -4.30 -33.45
C GLY A 177 2.08 -5.66 -32.71
N GLU A 178 2.65 -6.69 -33.33
CA GLU A 178 2.63 -8.06 -32.85
C GLU A 178 3.64 -8.34 -31.74
N LEU A 179 4.62 -7.45 -31.53
CA LEU A 179 5.61 -7.55 -30.47
C LEU A 179 5.26 -6.60 -29.32
N PRO A 180 5.56 -6.97 -28.06
CA PRO A 180 5.29 -6.10 -26.92
C PRO A 180 6.09 -4.79 -27.00
N PRO A 181 5.64 -3.73 -26.29
CA PRO A 181 6.32 -2.43 -26.26
C PRO A 181 7.76 -2.47 -25.75
N THR A 182 8.05 -3.33 -24.79
CA THR A 182 9.40 -3.61 -24.25
C THR A 182 9.64 -5.10 -24.11
N ASN A 183 10.87 -5.48 -23.78
CA ASN A 183 11.26 -6.87 -23.50
C ASN A 183 11.07 -7.31 -22.05
N TRP A 184 10.34 -6.53 -21.24
CA TRP A 184 10.25 -6.75 -19.81
C TRP A 184 9.52 -8.03 -19.42
N ASN A 185 10.02 -8.64 -18.34
CA ASN A 185 9.31 -9.70 -17.61
C ASN A 185 8.69 -9.12 -16.33
N ALA A 186 7.51 -9.59 -15.99
CA ALA A 186 6.82 -9.23 -14.76
C ALA A 186 7.53 -9.79 -13.51
N ASN A 187 7.33 -9.18 -12.35
CA ASN A 187 7.95 -9.60 -11.08
C ASN A 187 7.62 -11.05 -10.71
N PHE A 188 6.43 -11.52 -11.05
CA PHE A 188 6.02 -12.92 -10.81
C PHE A 188 6.34 -13.85 -11.99
N GLY A 189 7.13 -13.35 -12.96
CA GLY A 189 7.56 -14.09 -14.14
C GLY A 189 6.60 -13.96 -15.34
N GLY A 190 7.10 -14.34 -16.50
CA GLY A 190 6.38 -14.14 -17.75
C GLY A 190 6.51 -12.72 -18.30
N PRO A 191 5.93 -12.42 -19.50
CA PRO A 191 5.95 -11.06 -20.08
C PRO A 191 5.22 -10.06 -19.18
N ALA A 192 5.71 -8.81 -19.13
CA ALA A 192 5.05 -7.72 -18.39
C ALA A 192 3.95 -7.02 -19.21
N TRP A 193 3.72 -7.42 -20.43
CA TRP A 193 2.74 -6.84 -21.34
C TRP A 193 1.78 -7.89 -21.84
N THR A 194 0.50 -7.57 -21.83
CA THR A 194 -0.56 -8.40 -22.40
C THR A 194 -1.27 -7.65 -23.53
N ARG A 195 -1.37 -8.29 -24.71
CA ARG A 195 -2.05 -7.74 -25.88
C ARG A 195 -3.56 -7.86 -25.74
N VAL A 196 -4.27 -6.78 -26.07
CA VAL A 196 -5.74 -6.76 -26.10
C VAL A 196 -6.29 -6.88 -27.54
N ALA A 197 -7.59 -7.06 -27.66
CA ALA A 197 -8.23 -7.38 -28.94
C ALA A 197 -8.09 -6.28 -30.01
N ASP A 198 -7.96 -5.02 -29.61
CA ASP A 198 -7.78 -3.86 -30.52
C ASP A 198 -6.32 -3.68 -30.99
N GLY A 199 -5.40 -4.50 -30.48
CA GLY A 199 -3.99 -4.53 -30.89
C GLY A 199 -3.03 -3.80 -29.96
N GLN A 200 -3.51 -2.98 -29.03
CA GLN A 200 -2.66 -2.40 -27.99
C GLN A 200 -2.24 -3.43 -26.93
N TRP A 201 -1.31 -3.03 -26.09
CA TRP A 201 -0.78 -3.82 -24.98
C TRP A 201 -0.90 -3.01 -23.69
N TYR A 202 -1.32 -3.66 -22.59
CA TYR A 202 -1.27 -3.03 -21.27
C TYR A 202 -0.12 -3.59 -20.44
N LEU A 203 0.44 -2.71 -19.62
CA LEU A 203 1.48 -3.06 -18.65
C LEU A 203 0.86 -3.72 -17.42
N HIS A 204 1.52 -4.75 -16.92
CA HIS A 204 1.29 -5.33 -15.59
C HIS A 204 2.63 -5.73 -14.98
N MET A 205 3.02 -5.03 -13.93
CA MET A 205 4.31 -5.30 -13.28
C MET A 205 4.30 -6.61 -12.49
N PHE A 206 3.10 -7.16 -12.22
CA PHE A 206 2.88 -8.40 -11.48
C PHE A 206 2.19 -9.45 -12.37
N THR A 207 0.92 -9.76 -12.15
CA THR A 207 0.22 -10.73 -13.00
C THR A 207 -0.58 -10.03 -14.11
N PRO A 208 -0.93 -10.75 -15.20
CA PRO A 208 -1.83 -10.21 -16.24
C PRO A 208 -3.18 -9.73 -15.70
N GLU A 209 -3.60 -10.23 -14.56
CA GLU A 209 -4.83 -9.82 -13.89
C GLU A 209 -4.69 -8.53 -13.09
N GLN A 210 -3.47 -7.94 -13.02
CA GLN A 210 -3.17 -6.73 -12.25
C GLN A 210 -2.66 -5.59 -13.18
N PRO A 211 -3.53 -5.01 -14.05
CA PRO A 211 -3.14 -3.92 -14.94
C PRO A 211 -2.69 -2.69 -14.14
N ASP A 212 -1.56 -2.10 -14.52
CA ASP A 212 -0.96 -0.92 -13.88
C ASP A 212 -1.74 0.35 -14.21
N PHE A 213 -2.04 1.15 -13.19
CA PHE A 213 -2.58 2.49 -13.36
C PHE A 213 -1.56 3.44 -13.99
N ASP A 214 -2.04 4.39 -14.78
CA ASP A 214 -1.23 5.50 -15.27
C ASP A 214 -1.37 6.70 -14.33
N TRP A 215 -0.37 6.90 -13.47
CA TRP A 215 -0.33 8.00 -12.51
C TRP A 215 -0.05 9.37 -13.15
N SER A 216 0.14 9.47 -14.46
CA SER A 216 0.06 10.74 -15.17
C SER A 216 -1.39 11.21 -15.38
N CYS A 217 -2.37 10.34 -15.18
CA CYS A 217 -3.80 10.63 -15.34
C CYS A 217 -4.37 11.30 -14.08
N PRO A 218 -4.89 12.55 -14.16
CA PRO A 218 -5.45 13.24 -12.99
C PRO A 218 -6.64 12.53 -12.33
N GLU A 219 -7.39 11.70 -13.09
CA GLU A 219 -8.50 10.94 -12.52
C GLU A 219 -8.02 9.85 -11.57
N VAL A 220 -6.85 9.26 -11.80
CA VAL A 220 -6.23 8.28 -10.90
C VAL A 220 -5.85 8.95 -9.58
N HIS A 221 -5.26 10.16 -9.61
CA HIS A 221 -4.97 10.95 -8.42
C HIS A 221 -6.23 11.25 -7.60
N ALA A 222 -7.28 11.76 -8.27
CA ALA A 222 -8.54 12.09 -7.60
C ALA A 222 -9.17 10.85 -6.96
N PHE A 223 -9.20 9.73 -7.69
CA PHE A 223 -9.74 8.47 -7.21
C PHE A 223 -9.07 7.99 -5.92
N PHE A 224 -7.73 7.96 -5.87
CA PHE A 224 -7.05 7.53 -4.65
C PHE A 224 -7.18 8.53 -3.50
N CYS A 225 -7.29 9.83 -3.76
CA CYS A 225 -7.67 10.80 -2.73
C CYS A 225 -9.05 10.50 -2.13
N ASP A 226 -10.02 10.12 -2.96
CA ASP A 226 -11.37 9.76 -2.51
C ASP A 226 -11.37 8.42 -1.75
N VAL A 227 -10.61 7.42 -2.18
CA VAL A 227 -10.43 6.14 -1.47
C VAL A 227 -9.84 6.38 -0.06
N LEU A 228 -8.78 7.19 0.04
CA LEU A 228 -8.16 7.51 1.32
C LEU A 228 -9.11 8.27 2.25
N ALA A 229 -9.90 9.19 1.70
CA ALA A 229 -10.94 9.90 2.46
C ALA A 229 -12.05 8.94 2.91
N PHE A 230 -12.54 8.06 2.04
CA PHE A 230 -13.58 7.07 2.36
C PHE A 230 -13.23 6.22 3.58
N TRP A 231 -12.03 5.66 3.62
CA TRP A 231 -11.59 4.84 4.77
C TRP A 231 -11.28 5.69 6.00
N SER A 232 -10.75 6.90 5.80
CA SER A 232 -10.52 7.84 6.91
C SER A 232 -11.83 8.27 7.59
N ASP A 233 -12.88 8.49 6.83
CA ASP A 233 -14.22 8.85 7.32
C ASP A 233 -14.85 7.69 8.12
N ARG A 234 -14.50 6.44 7.80
CA ARG A 234 -14.89 5.24 8.56
C ARG A 234 -14.04 4.98 9.80
N GLY A 235 -13.06 5.85 10.08
CA GLY A 235 -12.27 5.78 11.32
C GLY A 235 -10.91 5.08 11.17
N VAL A 236 -10.47 4.72 9.96
CA VAL A 236 -9.11 4.21 9.75
C VAL A 236 -8.09 5.24 10.21
N ASP A 237 -7.11 4.82 11.02
CA ASP A 237 -6.09 5.67 11.61
C ASP A 237 -4.85 5.83 10.73
N GLY A 238 -4.62 4.88 9.84
CA GLY A 238 -3.44 4.90 8.97
C GLY A 238 -3.52 3.95 7.78
N PHE A 239 -2.53 4.06 6.91
CA PHE A 239 -2.47 3.32 5.65
C PHE A 239 -1.09 2.69 5.47
N ARG A 240 -1.04 1.44 5.01
CA ARG A 240 0.16 0.85 4.43
C ARG A 240 0.03 0.98 2.91
N ILE A 241 1.04 1.55 2.28
CA ILE A 241 1.03 1.81 0.84
C ILE A 241 1.85 0.75 0.15
N ASP A 242 1.16 -0.11 -0.58
CA ASP A 242 1.73 -1.18 -1.38
C ASP A 242 2.49 -0.63 -2.58
N VAL A 243 3.66 -1.22 -2.89
CA VAL A 243 4.52 -0.82 -4.03
C VAL A 243 4.71 0.70 -4.12
N ALA A 244 4.94 1.35 -2.97
CA ALA A 244 4.95 2.82 -2.90
C ALA A 244 5.98 3.47 -3.84
N HIS A 245 7.06 2.79 -4.20
CA HIS A 245 8.11 3.29 -5.07
C HIS A 245 7.81 3.11 -6.57
N GLY A 246 6.71 2.44 -6.94
CA GLY A 246 6.39 2.05 -8.31
C GLY A 246 5.33 2.89 -9.01
N LEU A 247 4.73 3.91 -8.36
CA LEU A 247 3.56 4.60 -8.92
C LEU A 247 3.90 5.47 -10.14
N ALA A 248 4.93 6.33 -10.01
CA ALA A 248 5.37 7.18 -11.09
C ALA A 248 6.25 6.42 -12.08
N LYS A 249 5.91 6.51 -13.37
CA LYS A 249 6.63 5.83 -14.45
C LYS A 249 6.97 6.82 -15.58
N ASP A 250 8.10 6.63 -16.25
CA ASP A 250 8.53 7.38 -17.43
C ASP A 250 8.76 6.40 -18.58
N LEU A 251 7.72 6.22 -19.37
CA LEU A 251 7.70 5.25 -20.48
C LEU A 251 7.91 5.91 -21.84
N ASP A 252 8.15 7.22 -21.91
CA ASP A 252 8.40 7.97 -23.14
C ASP A 252 9.91 8.13 -23.41
N ARG A 253 10.65 7.02 -23.20
CA ARG A 253 12.11 6.95 -23.35
C ARG A 253 12.49 5.92 -24.42
N ASP A 254 13.59 6.19 -25.11
CA ASP A 254 14.13 5.29 -26.14
C ASP A 254 14.96 4.12 -25.58
N ASP A 255 15.32 4.17 -24.28
CA ASP A 255 16.26 3.23 -23.64
C ASP A 255 15.58 2.19 -22.73
N LEU A 256 14.25 2.05 -22.81
CA LEU A 256 13.47 1.18 -21.90
C LEU A 256 13.94 -0.28 -21.89
N ASP A 257 14.33 -0.84 -23.04
CA ASP A 257 14.81 -2.22 -23.15
C ASP A 257 16.17 -2.48 -22.44
N ARG A 258 16.83 -1.42 -21.91
CA ARG A 258 18.06 -1.55 -21.11
C ARG A 258 17.79 -1.77 -19.63
N TRP A 259 16.59 -1.45 -19.19
CA TRP A 259 16.20 -1.54 -17.78
C TRP A 259 15.49 -2.86 -17.50
N HIS A 260 15.68 -3.40 -16.29
CA HIS A 260 14.92 -4.55 -15.84
C HIS A 260 13.70 -4.10 -15.03
N LEU A 261 12.62 -4.86 -15.14
CA LEU A 261 11.42 -4.57 -14.39
C LEU A 261 11.47 -5.19 -12.99
N ALA A 262 12.29 -6.24 -12.80
CA ALA A 262 12.36 -6.90 -11.50
C ALA A 262 12.70 -5.91 -10.37
N GLU A 263 11.91 -5.96 -9.33
CA GLU A 263 12.03 -5.06 -8.19
C GLU A 263 13.39 -5.19 -7.52
N GLY A 264 14.09 -4.07 -7.37
CA GLY A 264 15.45 -4.03 -6.84
C GLY A 264 16.59 -4.17 -7.87
N ASP A 265 16.29 -4.52 -9.13
CA ASP A 265 17.29 -4.53 -10.19
C ASP A 265 17.50 -3.11 -10.76
N ASP A 266 18.72 -2.82 -11.19
CA ASP A 266 19.11 -1.55 -11.83
C ASP A 266 18.75 -0.27 -11.03
N MET A 267 18.56 -0.38 -9.72
CA MET A 267 18.21 0.76 -8.87
C MET A 267 19.29 1.85 -8.93
N VAL A 268 18.84 3.09 -9.08
CA VAL A 268 19.68 4.29 -9.13
C VAL A 268 19.37 5.22 -7.96
N ASP A 269 20.36 5.98 -7.51
CA ASP A 269 20.28 6.85 -6.33
C ASP A 269 19.74 8.27 -6.64
N ASP A 270 19.50 8.59 -7.90
CA ASP A 270 19.08 9.90 -8.38
C ASP A 270 17.58 10.03 -8.71
N GLY A 271 16.83 8.91 -8.66
CA GLY A 271 15.40 8.88 -8.95
C GLY A 271 15.06 8.97 -10.44
N THR A 272 15.96 8.52 -11.32
CA THR A 272 15.78 8.54 -12.78
C THR A 272 15.45 7.19 -13.41
N HIS A 273 15.32 6.13 -12.60
CA HIS A 273 14.84 4.84 -13.08
C HIS A 273 13.47 4.99 -13.74
N PRO A 274 13.19 4.33 -14.90
CA PRO A 274 11.91 4.54 -15.62
C PRO A 274 10.67 4.04 -14.86
N LEU A 275 10.83 3.06 -13.95
CA LEU A 275 9.71 2.39 -13.28
C LEU A 275 9.72 2.54 -11.77
N TRP A 276 10.91 2.65 -11.14
CA TRP A 276 11.08 2.55 -9.71
C TRP A 276 11.68 3.81 -9.10
N ASP A 277 11.25 4.14 -7.88
CA ASP A 277 11.83 5.18 -7.03
C ASP A 277 12.01 6.54 -7.72
N ARG A 278 11.07 6.90 -8.58
CA ARG A 278 11.11 8.17 -9.28
C ARG A 278 10.81 9.34 -8.35
N ASN A 279 11.50 10.47 -8.59
CA ASN A 279 11.29 11.67 -7.77
C ASN A 279 9.86 12.22 -7.86
N GLU A 280 9.15 11.96 -8.96
CA GLU A 280 7.77 12.39 -9.19
C GLU A 280 6.77 11.72 -8.24
N VAL A 281 7.06 10.52 -7.72
CA VAL A 281 6.17 9.82 -6.77
C VAL A 281 5.90 10.64 -5.51
N HIS A 282 6.85 11.48 -5.11
CA HIS A 282 6.74 12.32 -3.92
C HIS A 282 5.69 13.43 -4.04
N GLU A 283 5.32 13.85 -5.27
CA GLU A 283 4.19 14.77 -5.48
C GLU A 283 2.86 14.10 -5.11
N ILE A 284 2.69 12.82 -5.46
CA ILE A 284 1.53 12.01 -5.09
C ILE A 284 1.39 11.97 -3.56
N TYR A 285 2.50 11.72 -2.85
CA TYR A 285 2.47 11.61 -1.39
C TYR A 285 2.24 12.96 -0.69
N ARG A 286 2.70 14.06 -1.26
CA ARG A 286 2.34 15.41 -0.78
C ARG A 286 0.86 15.72 -0.99
N GLU A 287 0.26 15.19 -2.06
CA GLU A 287 -1.18 15.29 -2.29
C GLU A 287 -1.97 14.48 -1.24
N TRP A 288 -1.57 13.24 -0.97
CA TRP A 288 -2.19 12.41 0.04
C TRP A 288 -2.02 12.97 1.45
N ARG A 289 -0.87 13.56 1.76
CA ARG A 289 -0.66 14.23 3.04
C ARG A 289 -1.71 15.32 3.29
N ARG A 290 -2.10 16.07 2.25
CA ARG A 290 -3.19 17.05 2.36
C ARG A 290 -4.55 16.42 2.67
N VAL A 291 -4.80 15.18 2.23
CA VAL A 291 -5.99 14.43 2.62
C VAL A 291 -5.90 14.04 4.09
N PHE A 292 -4.78 13.45 4.51
CA PHE A 292 -4.55 12.98 5.88
C PHE A 292 -4.64 14.11 6.91
N ASP A 293 -4.17 15.29 6.57
CA ASP A 293 -4.18 16.47 7.46
C ASP A 293 -5.57 17.09 7.68
N ARG A 294 -6.60 16.61 6.97
CA ARG A 294 -7.99 17.05 7.22
C ARG A 294 -8.59 16.45 8.49
N TYR A 295 -7.96 15.42 9.04
CA TYR A 295 -8.45 14.65 10.19
C TYR A 295 -7.74 15.07 11.48
N ASP A 296 -8.39 14.84 12.61
CA ASP A 296 -7.82 15.09 13.94
C ASP A 296 -7.99 13.83 14.82
N PRO A 297 -6.90 13.15 15.18
CA PRO A 297 -5.51 13.39 14.72
C PRO A 297 -5.33 13.12 13.21
N PRO A 298 -4.30 13.73 12.59
CA PRO A 298 -3.98 13.45 11.18
C PRO A 298 -3.72 11.96 10.95
N ARG A 299 -4.14 11.45 9.79
CA ARG A 299 -3.88 10.05 9.44
C ARG A 299 -2.39 9.81 9.20
N SER A 300 -1.94 8.62 9.55
CA SER A 300 -0.55 8.19 9.35
C SER A 300 -0.44 7.28 8.13
N ALA A 301 0.74 7.20 7.54
CA ALA A 301 0.98 6.23 6.47
C ALA A 301 2.39 5.65 6.58
N VAL A 302 2.57 4.43 6.06
CA VAL A 302 3.85 3.76 5.93
C VAL A 302 4.01 3.23 4.51
N ALA A 303 5.14 3.53 3.89
CA ALA A 303 5.49 3.05 2.56
C ALA A 303 6.07 1.65 2.61
N GLU A 304 5.59 0.75 1.75
CA GLU A 304 6.40 -0.36 1.30
C GLU A 304 7.23 0.12 0.10
N ALA A 305 8.50 0.41 0.33
CA ALA A 305 9.39 0.94 -0.68
C ALA A 305 10.70 0.15 -0.70
N TRP A 306 10.90 -0.65 -1.75
CA TRP A 306 12.13 -1.36 -2.04
C TRP A 306 13.06 -0.43 -2.81
N VAL A 307 13.82 0.37 -2.07
CA VAL A 307 14.68 1.43 -2.60
C VAL A 307 16.05 1.37 -1.94
N LEU A 308 17.03 2.02 -2.55
CA LEU A 308 18.35 2.13 -1.96
C LEU A 308 18.29 2.79 -0.57
N PRO A 309 19.11 2.37 0.40
CA PRO A 309 19.10 2.91 1.78
C PRO A 309 19.21 4.42 1.82
N GLU A 310 19.98 5.01 0.91
CA GLU A 310 20.19 6.45 0.78
C GLU A 310 18.92 7.20 0.36
N ARG A 311 17.90 6.48 -0.12
CA ARG A 311 16.64 7.07 -0.59
C ARG A 311 15.44 6.74 0.30
N GLN A 312 15.56 5.79 1.21
CA GLN A 312 14.47 5.39 2.12
C GLN A 312 13.89 6.59 2.89
N TYR A 313 14.73 7.52 3.36
CA TYR A 313 14.29 8.69 4.10
C TYR A 313 13.33 9.60 3.31
N LEU A 314 13.35 9.53 1.97
CA LEU A 314 12.45 10.31 1.13
C LEU A 314 10.98 9.95 1.37
N TYR A 315 10.70 8.66 1.59
CA TYR A 315 9.36 8.14 1.88
C TYR A 315 8.92 8.40 3.32
N ALA A 316 9.87 8.64 4.22
CA ALA A 316 9.61 8.93 5.63
C ALA A 316 9.47 10.42 5.95
N ARG A 317 9.39 11.29 4.95
CA ARG A 317 9.24 12.75 5.15
C ARG A 317 7.90 13.06 5.83
N PRO A 318 7.89 13.94 6.88
CA PRO A 318 6.66 14.26 7.61
C PRO A 318 5.57 14.94 6.77
N ASN A 319 5.96 15.62 5.70
CA ASN A 319 5.04 16.27 4.76
C ASN A 319 4.58 15.35 3.61
N GLU A 320 4.88 14.06 3.71
CA GLU A 320 4.50 13.00 2.78
C GLU A 320 3.87 11.83 3.56
N LEU A 321 4.36 10.60 3.40
CA LEU A 321 3.81 9.43 4.11
C LEU A 321 4.20 9.40 5.59
N GLY A 322 5.41 9.84 5.92
CA GLY A 322 5.92 9.95 7.30
C GLY A 322 6.70 8.75 7.79
N GLN A 323 6.51 7.57 7.20
CA GLN A 323 7.24 6.35 7.53
C GLN A 323 7.44 5.45 6.32
N THR A 324 8.44 4.57 6.39
CA THR A 324 8.70 3.51 5.42
C THR A 324 9.13 2.24 6.14
N PHE A 325 8.88 1.09 5.51
CA PHE A 325 9.48 -0.16 5.97
C PHE A 325 11.00 -0.11 5.87
N ASN A 326 11.66 -0.78 6.79
CA ASN A 326 13.08 -1.09 6.71
C ASN A 326 13.21 -2.59 6.48
N PHE A 327 13.73 -2.97 5.31
CA PHE A 327 13.94 -4.36 4.91
C PHE A 327 15.39 -4.83 5.10
N GLU A 328 16.27 -4.01 5.70
CA GLU A 328 17.68 -4.35 6.02
C GLU A 328 17.86 -4.93 7.42
#